data_299988a56797720bcae996eb6bc65b3f
#
_entry.id   299988a56797720bcae996eb6bc65b3f
#
_cell.length_a   1.000
_cell.length_b   1.000
_cell.length_c   1.000
_cell.angle_alpha   90.00
_cell.angle_beta   90.00
_cell.angle_gamma   90.00
#
_symmetry.space_group_name_H-M   'P 1'
#
loop_
_entity.id
_entity.type
_entity.pdbx_description
1 polymer ?
#
loop_
_entity_poly.entity_id
_entity_poly.type
_entity_poly.pdbx_seq_one_letter_code
_entity_poly.pdbx_strand_id
1 'polypeptide(L)'
;MTNYNYLKLTKTKRIRYLHHAKRNGTYVVFLHGFMSDLEGKKPKSFLNFAKKNNLGFLALEYSGHGKSSGIFTDGNISKWTREASLIIRKIIKKNKFILIGSSMGAWIAINQFKFFKKQIKGFLGIGSAPEFLQRLMWNKFPKKTKEKIIKLGIVNLKHGNYEYPITLQLIKDGRKNRVFEKKIYQNINLTLVHGSKDKSVPVVYSRKILKIFKNANKKLVIVKNGDHSLSTFSWLNLLKKELKLIIN
;
A
#
# COMPACT_ATOMS: atom_id res chain seq x y z
N MET A 1 -19.76 -3.47 -15.49
CA MET A 1 -18.50 -4.24 -15.43
C MET A 1 -17.36 -3.34 -14.96
N THR A 2 -16.37 -3.88 -14.23
CA THR A 2 -15.19 -3.13 -13.79
C THR A 2 -14.14 -3.18 -14.90
N ASN A 3 -13.92 -2.06 -15.59
CA ASN A 3 -12.96 -2.03 -16.70
C ASN A 3 -11.54 -1.80 -16.16
N TYR A 4 -10.66 -2.77 -16.38
CA TYR A 4 -9.24 -2.68 -16.14
C TYR A 4 -8.52 -2.10 -17.35
N ASN A 5 -7.53 -1.28 -17.09
CA ASN A 5 -6.69 -0.65 -18.08
C ASN A 5 -5.24 -1.13 -17.91
N TYR A 6 -4.44 -0.94 -18.95
CA TYR A 6 -3.01 -1.25 -18.92
C TYR A 6 -2.18 -0.03 -19.35
N LEU A 7 -1.20 0.32 -18.52
CA LEU A 7 -0.19 1.30 -18.89
C LEU A 7 1.07 0.58 -19.36
N LYS A 8 1.46 0.80 -20.61
CA LYS A 8 2.74 0.32 -21.13
C LYS A 8 3.89 1.12 -20.49
N LEU A 9 4.82 0.44 -19.85
CA LEU A 9 6.07 1.00 -19.32
C LEU A 9 7.20 0.90 -20.33
N THR A 10 7.24 -0.23 -21.06
CA THR A 10 8.16 -0.52 -22.17
C THR A 10 7.40 -1.31 -23.26
N LYS A 11 8.08 -1.73 -24.33
CA LYS A 11 7.49 -2.59 -25.37
C LYS A 11 6.87 -3.88 -24.77
N THR A 12 7.49 -4.47 -23.75
CA THR A 12 7.10 -5.76 -23.17
C THR A 12 6.48 -5.67 -21.78
N LYS A 13 6.59 -4.52 -21.09
CA LYS A 13 6.12 -4.36 -19.69
C LYS A 13 4.91 -3.47 -19.64
N ARG A 14 3.85 -3.96 -18.96
CA ARG A 14 2.62 -3.23 -18.73
C ARG A 14 2.14 -3.40 -17.28
N ILE A 15 1.57 -2.35 -16.71
CA ILE A 15 0.96 -2.33 -15.39
C ILE A 15 -0.55 -2.25 -15.52
N ARG A 16 -1.26 -3.19 -14.89
CA ARG A 16 -2.72 -3.17 -14.82
C ARG A 16 -3.19 -2.17 -13.76
N TYR A 17 -4.23 -1.43 -14.07
CA TYR A 17 -4.82 -0.48 -13.14
C TYR A 17 -6.34 -0.35 -13.33
N LEU A 18 -7.02 0.08 -12.26
CA LEU A 18 -8.40 0.52 -12.26
C LEU A 18 -8.44 2.03 -12.24
N HIS A 19 -9.24 2.62 -13.11
CA HIS A 19 -9.40 4.06 -13.18
C HIS A 19 -10.88 4.43 -13.32
N HIS A 20 -11.32 5.36 -12.47
CA HIS A 20 -12.57 6.09 -12.64
C HIS A 20 -12.21 7.57 -12.75
N ALA A 21 -12.41 8.13 -13.94
CA ALA A 21 -12.01 9.50 -14.24
C ALA A 21 -12.92 10.51 -13.54
N LYS A 22 -12.31 11.58 -13.03
CA LYS A 22 -13.00 12.79 -12.58
C LYS A 22 -12.25 14.01 -13.07
N ARG A 23 -12.86 14.78 -13.92
CA ARG A 23 -12.27 16.04 -14.41
C ARG A 23 -12.29 17.08 -13.28
N ASN A 24 -11.14 17.71 -13.02
CA ASN A 24 -10.97 18.76 -12.00
C ASN A 24 -11.51 18.37 -10.61
N GLY A 25 -11.19 17.16 -10.15
CA GLY A 25 -11.67 16.64 -8.86
C GLY A 25 -10.61 15.99 -8.00
N THR A 26 -10.99 15.68 -6.78
CA THR A 26 -10.15 14.89 -5.87
C THR A 26 -10.21 13.42 -6.24
N TYR A 27 -9.07 12.75 -6.21
CA TYR A 27 -8.96 11.31 -6.44
C TYR A 27 -8.74 10.55 -5.14
N VAL A 28 -9.14 9.30 -5.15
CA VAL A 28 -8.73 8.28 -4.18
C VAL A 28 -7.75 7.34 -4.88
N VAL A 29 -6.56 7.18 -4.33
CA VAL A 29 -5.51 6.30 -4.85
C VAL A 29 -5.32 5.13 -3.91
N PHE A 30 -5.64 3.93 -4.36
CA PHE A 30 -5.50 2.70 -3.57
C PHE A 30 -4.24 1.92 -3.97
N LEU A 31 -3.41 1.59 -2.96
CA LEU A 31 -2.18 0.83 -3.07
C LEU A 31 -2.32 -0.47 -2.26
N HIS A 32 -2.25 -1.61 -2.94
CA HIS A 32 -2.47 -2.93 -2.34
C HIS A 32 -1.26 -3.47 -1.56
N GLY A 33 -1.46 -4.55 -0.81
CA GLY A 33 -0.45 -5.22 0.01
C GLY A 33 0.48 -6.14 -0.79
N PHE A 34 1.43 -6.73 -0.06
CA PHE A 34 2.38 -7.72 -0.56
C PHE A 34 1.63 -8.95 -1.10
N MET A 35 2.01 -9.45 -2.28
CA MET A 35 1.38 -10.58 -2.98
C MET A 35 -0.15 -10.47 -3.13
N SER A 36 -0.67 -9.26 -3.25
CA SER A 36 -2.07 -8.96 -3.48
C SER A 36 -2.30 -8.44 -4.90
N ASP A 37 -3.57 -8.17 -5.24
CA ASP A 37 -4.00 -7.71 -6.55
C ASP A 37 -5.19 -6.74 -6.47
N LEU A 38 -5.82 -6.46 -7.61
CA LEU A 38 -7.01 -5.62 -7.72
C LEU A 38 -8.33 -6.39 -7.71
N GLU A 39 -8.32 -7.72 -7.64
CA GLU A 39 -9.55 -8.54 -7.60
C GLU A 39 -10.18 -8.60 -6.21
N GLY A 40 -9.42 -8.21 -5.18
CA GLY A 40 -9.86 -8.22 -3.80
C GLY A 40 -11.04 -7.30 -3.49
N LYS A 41 -11.65 -7.49 -2.31
CA LYS A 41 -12.83 -6.72 -1.86
C LYS A 41 -12.53 -5.23 -1.64
N LYS A 42 -11.33 -4.86 -1.15
CA LYS A 42 -10.96 -3.48 -0.86
C LYS A 42 -10.93 -2.57 -2.10
N PRO A 43 -10.19 -2.89 -3.18
CA PRO A 43 -10.18 -2.03 -4.38
C PRO A 43 -11.58 -1.83 -4.96
N LYS A 44 -12.39 -2.89 -5.03
CA LYS A 44 -13.79 -2.82 -5.52
C LYS A 44 -14.67 -1.93 -4.61
N SER A 45 -14.53 -2.07 -3.29
CA SER A 45 -15.28 -1.27 -2.31
C SER A 45 -14.93 0.22 -2.39
N PHE A 46 -13.65 0.57 -2.53
CA PHE A 46 -13.22 1.96 -2.65
C PHE A 46 -13.54 2.57 -4.02
N LEU A 47 -13.52 1.79 -5.11
CA LEU A 47 -14.00 2.23 -6.42
C LEU A 47 -15.48 2.62 -6.34
N ASN A 48 -16.32 1.76 -5.75
CA ASN A 48 -17.74 2.03 -5.59
C ASN A 48 -18.00 3.25 -4.69
N PHE A 49 -17.20 3.39 -3.62
CA PHE A 49 -17.25 4.57 -2.77
C PHE A 49 -16.90 5.85 -3.56
N ALA A 50 -15.84 5.83 -4.34
CA ALA A 50 -15.42 6.98 -5.13
C ALA A 50 -16.50 7.41 -6.14
N LYS A 51 -17.10 6.44 -6.86
CA LYS A 51 -18.22 6.71 -7.78
C LYS A 51 -19.41 7.36 -7.07
N LYS A 52 -19.84 6.82 -5.92
CA LYS A 52 -20.97 7.33 -5.14
C LYS A 52 -20.73 8.72 -4.54
N ASN A 53 -19.49 9.11 -4.32
CA ASN A 53 -19.13 10.40 -3.72
C ASN A 53 -18.52 11.39 -4.74
N ASN A 54 -18.71 11.16 -6.03
CA ASN A 54 -18.25 12.03 -7.11
C ASN A 54 -16.74 12.31 -7.08
N LEU A 55 -15.94 11.27 -6.77
CA LEU A 55 -14.47 11.30 -6.69
C LEU A 55 -13.87 10.53 -7.86
N GLY A 56 -12.67 10.92 -8.28
CA GLY A 56 -11.85 10.08 -9.11
C GLY A 56 -11.29 8.88 -8.32
N PHE A 57 -10.98 7.80 -9.02
CA PHE A 57 -10.37 6.62 -8.43
C PHE A 57 -9.21 6.11 -9.27
N LEU A 58 -8.15 5.71 -8.60
CA LEU A 58 -7.02 4.99 -9.19
C LEU A 58 -6.57 3.89 -8.24
N ALA A 59 -6.44 2.68 -8.76
CA ALA A 59 -5.74 1.59 -8.10
C ALA A 59 -4.85 0.88 -9.12
N LEU A 60 -3.70 0.36 -8.73
CA LEU A 60 -2.75 -0.28 -9.64
C LEU A 60 -2.20 -1.56 -9.04
N GLU A 61 -1.85 -2.51 -9.90
CA GLU A 61 -1.02 -3.67 -9.54
C GLU A 61 0.43 -3.36 -9.88
N TYR A 62 1.32 -3.59 -8.94
CA TYR A 62 2.76 -3.44 -9.22
C TYR A 62 3.24 -4.55 -10.16
N SER A 63 4.40 -4.37 -10.82
CA SER A 63 5.01 -5.44 -11.60
C SER A 63 5.20 -6.70 -10.75
N GLY A 64 4.93 -7.87 -11.37
CA GLY A 64 4.96 -9.17 -10.70
C GLY A 64 3.79 -9.45 -9.75
N HIS A 65 2.74 -8.59 -9.72
CA HIS A 65 1.51 -8.81 -8.98
C HIS A 65 0.31 -8.89 -9.92
N GLY A 66 -0.66 -9.74 -9.55
CA GLY A 66 -1.90 -9.90 -10.28
C GLY A 66 -1.70 -10.18 -11.77
N LYS A 67 -2.26 -9.32 -12.62
CA LYS A 67 -2.14 -9.42 -14.10
C LYS A 67 -1.17 -8.38 -14.70
N SER A 68 -0.41 -7.67 -13.89
CA SER A 68 0.70 -6.84 -14.35
C SER A 68 1.86 -7.70 -14.82
N SER A 69 2.60 -7.20 -15.83
CA SER A 69 3.79 -7.89 -16.33
C SER A 69 4.91 -7.96 -15.30
N GLY A 70 5.85 -8.86 -15.53
CA GLY A 70 7.06 -9.03 -14.73
C GLY A 70 6.98 -10.22 -13.78
N ILE A 71 8.12 -10.55 -13.20
CA ILE A 71 8.27 -11.64 -12.25
C ILE A 71 8.31 -11.01 -10.84
N PHE A 72 7.61 -11.62 -9.90
CA PHE A 72 7.52 -11.10 -8.52
C PHE A 72 8.91 -10.96 -7.86
N THR A 73 9.79 -11.92 -8.10
CA THR A 73 11.16 -11.96 -7.55
C THR A 73 12.07 -10.84 -8.05
N ASP A 74 11.72 -10.18 -9.17
CA ASP A 74 12.41 -8.99 -9.68
C ASP A 74 11.89 -7.69 -9.03
N GLY A 75 10.85 -7.82 -8.21
CA GLY A 75 10.19 -6.71 -7.54
C GLY A 75 10.88 -6.31 -6.23
N ASN A 76 10.74 -5.05 -5.87
CA ASN A 76 11.18 -4.52 -4.58
C ASN A 76 10.48 -3.20 -4.27
N ILE A 77 10.63 -2.70 -3.05
CA ILE A 77 9.94 -1.48 -2.57
C ILE A 77 10.28 -0.26 -3.44
N SER A 78 11.54 -0.10 -3.83
CA SER A 78 11.97 1.02 -4.70
C SER A 78 11.30 0.98 -6.07
N LYS A 79 11.26 -0.21 -6.69
CA LYS A 79 10.65 -0.42 -8.01
C LYS A 79 9.14 -0.16 -7.95
N TRP A 80 8.43 -0.79 -7.02
CA TRP A 80 6.99 -0.62 -6.86
C TRP A 80 6.59 0.81 -6.47
N THR A 81 7.44 1.50 -5.68
CA THR A 81 7.26 2.93 -5.38
C THR A 81 7.37 3.80 -6.64
N ARG A 82 8.35 3.55 -7.51
CA ARG A 82 8.53 4.28 -8.79
C ARG A 82 7.37 4.00 -9.75
N GLU A 83 6.94 2.75 -9.88
CA GLU A 83 5.80 2.36 -10.72
C GLU A 83 4.53 3.08 -10.27
N ALA A 84 4.25 3.08 -8.97
CA ALA A 84 3.11 3.81 -8.40
C ALA A 84 3.20 5.31 -8.72
N SER A 85 4.37 5.95 -8.50
CA SER A 85 4.54 7.38 -8.77
C SER A 85 4.38 7.73 -10.25
N LEU A 86 4.84 6.86 -11.16
CA LEU A 86 4.70 7.05 -12.60
C LEU A 86 3.23 7.03 -13.02
N ILE A 87 2.47 6.03 -12.55
CA ILE A 87 1.05 5.87 -12.90
C ILE A 87 0.22 6.99 -12.27
N ILE A 88 0.45 7.34 -11.01
CA ILE A 88 -0.21 8.47 -10.35
C ILE A 88 0.01 9.75 -11.16
N ARG A 89 1.26 10.05 -11.53
CA ARG A 89 1.59 11.24 -12.32
C ARG A 89 0.89 11.26 -13.67
N LYS A 90 0.88 10.13 -14.39
CA LYS A 90 0.31 10.03 -15.73
C LYS A 90 -1.22 10.12 -15.72
N ILE A 91 -1.88 9.49 -14.75
CA ILE A 91 -3.34 9.38 -14.71
C ILE A 91 -3.97 10.57 -13.96
N ILE A 92 -3.44 10.92 -12.80
CA ILE A 92 -4.04 11.97 -11.94
C ILE A 92 -3.59 13.37 -12.37
N LYS A 93 -2.42 13.47 -13.05
CA LYS A 93 -1.86 14.76 -13.52
C LYS A 93 -1.71 15.75 -12.37
N LYS A 94 -2.41 16.91 -12.42
CA LYS A 94 -2.36 18.00 -11.43
C LYS A 94 -3.43 17.89 -10.33
N ASN A 95 -4.35 16.93 -10.42
CA ASN A 95 -5.43 16.80 -9.45
C ASN A 95 -4.91 16.46 -8.04
N LYS A 96 -5.68 16.82 -7.02
CA LYS A 96 -5.43 16.44 -5.64
C LYS A 96 -5.89 14.99 -5.41
N PHE A 97 -5.30 14.32 -4.44
CA PHE A 97 -5.70 12.96 -4.12
C PHE A 97 -5.46 12.58 -2.66
N ILE A 98 -6.20 11.57 -2.22
CA ILE A 98 -6.06 10.91 -0.93
C ILE A 98 -5.45 9.54 -1.19
N LEU A 99 -4.40 9.21 -0.44
CA LEU A 99 -3.77 7.90 -0.49
C LEU A 99 -4.51 6.91 0.41
N ILE A 100 -4.74 5.70 -0.08
CA ILE A 100 -5.12 4.54 0.73
C ILE A 100 -4.04 3.49 0.56
N GLY A 101 -3.41 3.09 1.65
CA GLY A 101 -2.40 2.03 1.64
C GLY A 101 -2.78 0.87 2.54
N SER A 102 -2.88 -0.34 1.97
CA SER A 102 -3.13 -1.57 2.74
C SER A 102 -1.83 -2.35 2.93
N SER A 103 -1.46 -2.65 4.17
CA SER A 103 -0.26 -3.44 4.50
C SER A 103 1.02 -2.84 3.87
N MET A 104 1.73 -3.56 3.00
CA MET A 104 2.87 -3.04 2.21
C MET A 104 2.48 -1.79 1.40
N GLY A 105 1.24 -1.71 0.91
CA GLY A 105 0.75 -0.55 0.17
C GLY A 105 0.83 0.74 0.98
N ALA A 106 0.74 0.68 2.31
CA ALA A 106 0.96 1.83 3.18
C ALA A 106 2.43 2.29 3.18
N TRP A 107 3.38 1.36 3.08
CA TRP A 107 4.80 1.71 2.93
C TRP A 107 5.06 2.44 1.61
N ILE A 108 4.50 1.91 0.52
CA ILE A 108 4.59 2.54 -0.81
C ILE A 108 3.89 3.90 -0.80
N ALA A 109 2.73 4.03 -0.12
CA ALA A 109 2.01 5.29 0.05
C ALA A 109 2.85 6.34 0.80
N ILE A 110 3.49 5.98 1.91
CA ILE A 110 4.39 6.88 2.65
C ILE A 110 5.54 7.38 1.75
N ASN A 111 6.06 6.51 0.89
CA ASN A 111 7.10 6.91 -0.05
C ASN A 111 6.60 7.87 -1.15
N GLN A 112 5.29 7.98 -1.43
CA GLN A 112 4.75 8.93 -2.40
C GLN A 112 4.82 10.38 -1.90
N PHE A 113 4.90 10.62 -0.58
CA PHE A 113 4.99 11.98 -0.03
C PHE A 113 6.22 12.76 -0.52
N LYS A 114 7.30 12.08 -0.89
CA LYS A 114 8.47 12.74 -1.49
C LYS A 114 8.21 13.30 -2.90
N PHE A 115 7.25 12.72 -3.65
CA PHE A 115 6.96 13.09 -5.04
C PHE A 115 5.77 14.03 -5.20
N PHE A 116 4.78 13.94 -4.27
CA PHE A 116 3.47 14.59 -4.45
C PHE A 116 3.05 15.44 -3.25
N LYS A 117 4.01 16.11 -2.59
CA LYS A 117 3.76 16.91 -1.38
C LYS A 117 2.55 17.85 -1.50
N LYS A 118 2.39 18.58 -2.63
CA LYS A 118 1.32 19.55 -2.84
C LYS A 118 -0.01 18.92 -3.24
N GLN A 119 -0.02 17.66 -3.73
CA GLN A 119 -1.20 16.99 -4.26
C GLN A 119 -1.86 16.05 -3.26
N ILE A 120 -1.11 15.46 -2.34
CA ILE A 120 -1.65 14.57 -1.30
C ILE A 120 -2.40 15.41 -0.27
N LYS A 121 -3.70 15.13 -0.10
CA LYS A 121 -4.61 15.83 0.81
C LYS A 121 -5.01 14.99 2.02
N GLY A 122 -4.73 13.71 2.01
CA GLY A 122 -5.03 12.81 3.12
C GLY A 122 -4.39 11.44 2.95
N PHE A 123 -4.35 10.69 4.04
CA PHE A 123 -3.82 9.32 4.02
C PHE A 123 -4.63 8.40 4.94
N LEU A 124 -5.14 7.31 4.38
CA LEU A 124 -5.77 6.20 5.09
C LEU A 124 -4.85 4.97 5.05
N GLY A 125 -4.27 4.59 6.17
CA GLY A 125 -3.47 3.37 6.29
C GLY A 125 -4.27 2.24 6.92
N ILE A 126 -4.24 1.05 6.31
CA ILE A 126 -5.00 -0.13 6.74
C ILE A 126 -4.03 -1.27 7.04
N GLY A 127 -3.95 -1.74 8.30
CA GLY A 127 -3.01 -2.79 8.71
C GLY A 127 -1.58 -2.49 8.26
N SER A 128 -1.16 -1.22 8.38
CA SER A 128 0.03 -0.65 7.73
C SER A 128 1.31 -1.32 8.15
N ALA A 129 2.11 -1.83 7.19
CA ALA A 129 3.29 -2.64 7.40
C ALA A 129 4.58 -2.05 6.77
N PRO A 130 4.98 -0.80 7.07
CA PRO A 130 6.28 -0.34 6.60
C PRO A 130 7.41 -1.10 7.28
N GLU A 131 8.53 -1.29 6.56
CA GLU A 131 9.73 -2.00 7.03
C GLU A 131 9.50 -3.46 7.48
N PHE A 132 8.37 -4.09 7.09
CA PHE A 132 8.05 -5.46 7.50
C PHE A 132 9.10 -6.48 7.04
N LEU A 133 9.71 -6.27 5.88
CA LEU A 133 10.77 -7.13 5.34
C LEU A 133 11.95 -7.29 6.29
N GLN A 134 12.38 -6.19 6.92
CA GLN A 134 13.47 -6.23 7.89
C GLN A 134 12.96 -6.65 9.27
N ARG A 135 11.89 -5.99 9.76
CA ARG A 135 11.50 -6.06 11.17
C ARG A 135 10.64 -7.27 11.51
N LEU A 136 9.75 -7.70 10.58
CA LEU A 136 8.83 -8.82 10.82
C LEU A 136 9.26 -10.12 10.13
N MET A 137 10.16 -10.01 9.13
CA MET A 137 10.69 -11.18 8.42
C MET A 137 12.16 -11.41 8.77
N TRP A 138 13.08 -10.62 8.22
CA TRP A 138 14.52 -10.87 8.37
C TRP A 138 14.96 -11.02 9.83
N ASN A 139 14.54 -10.12 10.71
CA ASN A 139 14.96 -10.18 12.12
C ASN A 139 14.46 -11.45 12.82
N LYS A 140 13.32 -11.99 12.38
CA LYS A 140 12.69 -13.18 12.95
C LYS A 140 13.12 -14.50 12.28
N PHE A 141 13.79 -14.44 11.12
CA PHE A 141 14.25 -15.66 10.46
C PHE A 141 15.31 -16.37 11.29
N PRO A 142 15.20 -17.73 11.38
CA PRO A 142 16.28 -18.56 11.91
C PRO A 142 17.61 -18.32 11.17
N LYS A 143 18.74 -18.55 11.85
CA LYS A 143 20.08 -18.40 11.26
C LYS A 143 20.20 -19.18 9.94
N LYS A 144 19.79 -20.45 9.93
CA LYS A 144 19.78 -21.32 8.72
C LYS A 144 19.02 -20.72 7.55
N THR A 145 17.85 -20.07 7.79
CA THR A 145 17.07 -19.41 6.74
C THR A 145 17.80 -18.19 6.19
N LYS A 146 18.43 -17.38 7.06
CA LYS A 146 19.24 -16.22 6.62
C LYS A 146 20.43 -16.64 5.78
N GLU A 147 21.15 -17.67 6.20
CA GLU A 147 22.30 -18.25 5.47
C GLU A 147 21.84 -18.76 4.10
N LYS A 148 20.71 -19.48 4.03
CA LYS A 148 20.13 -19.96 2.77
C LYS A 148 19.80 -18.80 1.81
N ILE A 149 19.16 -17.73 2.32
CA ILE A 149 18.86 -16.54 1.51
C ILE A 149 20.15 -15.86 1.03
N ILE A 150 21.16 -15.76 1.88
CA ILE A 150 22.46 -15.14 1.52
C ILE A 150 23.14 -15.97 0.42
N LYS A 151 23.19 -17.30 0.57
CA LYS A 151 23.86 -18.22 -0.36
C LYS A 151 23.14 -18.34 -1.70
N LEU A 152 21.81 -18.51 -1.67
CA LEU A 152 21.01 -18.81 -2.87
C LEU A 152 20.31 -17.58 -3.47
N GLY A 153 20.35 -16.44 -2.79
CA GLY A 153 19.66 -15.23 -3.21
C GLY A 153 18.14 -15.22 -2.99
N ILE A 154 17.54 -16.41 -2.75
CA ILE A 154 16.09 -16.59 -2.64
C ILE A 154 15.73 -17.76 -1.71
N VAL A 155 14.58 -17.66 -1.06
CA VAL A 155 13.94 -18.76 -0.34
C VAL A 155 12.43 -18.65 -0.47
N ASN A 156 11.75 -19.79 -0.64
CA ASN A 156 10.31 -19.86 -0.55
C ASN A 156 9.90 -20.06 0.90
N LEU A 157 9.02 -19.20 1.39
CA LEU A 157 8.46 -19.25 2.74
C LEU A 157 7.01 -19.75 2.67
N LYS A 158 6.68 -20.71 3.53
CA LYS A 158 5.30 -21.18 3.72
C LYS A 158 4.62 -20.35 4.81
N HIS A 159 3.41 -19.91 4.55
CA HIS A 159 2.52 -19.26 5.52
C HIS A 159 1.09 -19.77 5.33
N GLY A 160 0.67 -20.70 6.16
CA GLY A 160 -0.56 -21.47 5.94
C GLY A 160 -0.46 -22.25 4.61
N ASN A 161 -1.47 -22.12 3.78
CA ASN A 161 -1.52 -22.74 2.44
C ASN A 161 -0.80 -21.95 1.35
N TYR A 162 -0.17 -20.83 1.68
CA TYR A 162 0.53 -19.98 0.72
C TYR A 162 2.03 -20.17 0.81
N GLU A 163 2.67 -20.19 -0.35
CA GLU A 163 4.12 -20.15 -0.47
C GLU A 163 4.50 -18.89 -1.25
N TYR A 164 5.50 -18.17 -0.76
CA TYR A 164 5.95 -16.94 -1.42
C TYR A 164 7.47 -16.78 -1.37
N PRO A 165 8.07 -16.37 -2.49
CA PRO A 165 9.50 -16.18 -2.58
C PRO A 165 9.93 -14.89 -1.89
N ILE A 166 10.98 -14.99 -1.06
CA ILE A 166 11.68 -13.84 -0.48
C ILE A 166 13.10 -13.83 -1.01
N THR A 167 13.45 -12.75 -1.71
CA THR A 167 14.78 -12.58 -2.29
C THR A 167 15.67 -11.72 -1.41
N LEU A 168 16.98 -11.96 -1.48
CA LEU A 168 17.98 -11.13 -0.80
C LEU A 168 17.92 -9.68 -1.27
N GLN A 169 17.67 -9.45 -2.57
CA GLN A 169 17.54 -8.11 -3.14
C GLN A 169 16.32 -7.36 -2.57
N LEU A 170 15.19 -8.05 -2.36
CA LEU A 170 14.00 -7.47 -1.73
C LEU A 170 14.27 -7.02 -0.28
N ILE A 171 14.97 -7.86 0.50
CA ILE A 171 15.38 -7.52 1.88
C ILE A 171 16.34 -6.32 1.88
N LYS A 172 17.40 -6.36 1.04
CA LYS A 172 18.38 -5.27 0.92
C LYS A 172 17.73 -3.95 0.50
N ASP A 173 16.81 -3.99 -0.46
CA ASP A 173 16.08 -2.81 -0.91
C ASP A 173 15.11 -2.27 0.15
N GLY A 174 14.46 -3.16 0.91
CA GLY A 174 13.64 -2.79 2.06
C GLY A 174 14.42 -1.97 3.10
N ARG A 175 15.68 -2.33 3.37
CA ARG A 175 16.59 -1.57 4.26
C ARG A 175 16.87 -0.16 3.75
N LYS A 176 16.99 0.03 2.43
CA LYS A 176 17.19 1.37 1.81
C LYS A 176 15.94 2.25 1.89
N ASN A 177 14.78 1.64 2.04
CA ASN A 177 13.49 2.33 2.03
C ASN A 177 12.90 2.56 3.43
N ARG A 178 13.72 2.68 4.47
CA ARG A 178 13.26 2.96 5.84
C ARG A 178 12.42 4.22 5.90
N VAL A 179 11.36 4.19 6.71
CA VAL A 179 10.43 5.31 6.86
C VAL A 179 10.19 5.73 8.31
N PHE A 180 10.42 4.85 9.28
CA PHE A 180 10.18 5.17 10.70
C PHE A 180 11.11 6.26 11.27
N GLU A 181 12.22 6.52 10.61
CA GLU A 181 13.18 7.57 10.99
C GLU A 181 12.91 8.91 10.27
N LYS A 182 11.94 8.91 9.30
CA LYS A 182 11.61 10.11 8.54
C LYS A 182 10.76 11.06 9.37
N LYS A 183 10.85 12.36 9.01
CA LYS A 183 9.93 13.40 9.47
C LYS A 183 9.19 13.94 8.25
N ILE A 184 7.86 13.82 8.24
CA ILE A 184 6.99 14.28 7.15
C ILE A 184 6.17 15.46 7.65
N TYR A 185 6.47 16.64 7.12
CA TYR A 185 5.79 17.88 7.48
C TYR A 185 4.69 18.14 6.45
N GLN A 186 3.50 17.59 6.70
CA GLN A 186 2.33 17.72 5.83
C GLN A 186 1.10 18.03 6.67
N ASN A 187 0.38 19.09 6.30
CA ASN A 187 -0.91 19.42 6.90
C ASN A 187 -2.00 18.64 6.15
N ILE A 188 -2.31 17.46 6.65
CA ILE A 188 -3.29 16.52 6.07
C ILE A 188 -4.07 15.79 7.17
N ASN A 189 -5.24 15.28 6.83
CA ASN A 189 -5.92 14.29 7.65
C ASN A 189 -5.26 12.91 7.46
N LEU A 190 -4.82 12.30 8.56
CA LEU A 190 -4.17 10.99 8.60
C LEU A 190 -4.95 10.06 9.52
N THR A 191 -5.57 9.04 8.95
CA THR A 191 -6.21 7.97 9.73
C THR A 191 -5.51 6.64 9.50
N LEU A 192 -5.17 5.96 10.58
CA LEU A 192 -4.68 4.59 10.53
C LEU A 192 -5.71 3.67 11.18
N VAL A 193 -6.11 2.62 10.45
CA VAL A 193 -7.05 1.60 10.92
C VAL A 193 -6.31 0.28 11.08
N HIS A 194 -6.40 -0.32 12.25
CA HIS A 194 -5.65 -1.54 12.59
C HIS A 194 -6.52 -2.53 13.36
N GLY A 195 -6.47 -3.80 12.98
CA GLY A 195 -7.19 -4.85 13.67
C GLY A 195 -6.53 -5.23 15.00
N SER A 196 -7.30 -5.38 16.08
CA SER A 196 -6.74 -5.76 17.39
C SER A 196 -6.23 -7.21 17.42
N LYS A 197 -6.71 -8.06 16.50
CA LYS A 197 -6.26 -9.44 16.31
C LYS A 197 -5.38 -9.62 15.06
N ASP A 198 -4.75 -8.55 14.58
CA ASP A 198 -3.78 -8.64 13.48
C ASP A 198 -2.54 -9.43 13.92
N LYS A 199 -2.46 -10.70 13.45
CA LYS A 199 -1.34 -11.62 13.73
C LYS A 199 -0.12 -11.35 12.85
N SER A 200 -0.27 -10.62 11.76
CA SER A 200 0.79 -10.35 10.79
C SER A 200 1.59 -9.11 11.14
N VAL A 201 0.91 -8.05 11.57
CA VAL A 201 1.52 -6.75 11.85
C VAL A 201 1.03 -6.22 13.20
N PRO A 202 1.93 -6.00 14.18
CA PRO A 202 1.54 -5.44 15.47
C PRO A 202 1.02 -3.99 15.37
N VAL A 203 0.02 -3.63 16.16
CA VAL A 203 -0.59 -2.28 16.23
C VAL A 203 0.46 -1.17 16.45
N VAL A 204 1.58 -1.48 17.10
CA VAL A 204 2.68 -0.52 17.33
C VAL A 204 3.22 0.07 16.02
N TYR A 205 3.07 -0.62 14.88
CA TYR A 205 3.46 -0.09 13.57
C TYR A 205 2.64 1.15 13.19
N SER A 206 1.33 1.11 13.40
CA SER A 206 0.46 2.28 13.20
C SER A 206 0.87 3.43 14.12
N ARG A 207 1.15 3.17 15.40
CA ARG A 207 1.63 4.20 16.33
C ARG A 207 2.96 4.83 15.88
N LYS A 208 3.89 4.02 15.34
CA LYS A 208 5.16 4.53 14.79
C LYS A 208 4.93 5.40 13.54
N ILE A 209 3.99 5.04 12.67
CA ILE A 209 3.65 5.85 11.49
C ILE A 209 3.10 7.21 11.92
N LEU A 210 2.23 7.28 12.93
CA LEU A 210 1.72 8.58 13.42
C LEU A 210 2.85 9.50 13.89
N LYS A 211 3.93 8.95 14.45
CA LYS A 211 5.08 9.74 14.94
C LYS A 211 5.90 10.38 13.83
N ILE A 212 5.95 9.79 12.63
CA ILE A 212 6.73 10.35 11.52
C ILE A 212 6.03 11.54 10.86
N PHE A 213 4.69 11.64 10.91
CA PHE A 213 3.96 12.80 10.41
C PHE A 213 3.89 13.88 11.49
N LYS A 214 4.45 15.07 11.22
CA LYS A 214 4.59 16.13 12.25
C LYS A 214 3.37 17.06 12.31
N ASN A 215 2.88 17.52 11.17
CA ASN A 215 1.81 18.53 11.09
C ASN A 215 0.45 17.95 10.70
N ALA A 216 0.30 16.63 10.65
CA ALA A 216 -0.96 16.00 10.29
C ALA A 216 -1.96 15.99 11.45
N ASN A 217 -3.25 16.15 11.12
CA ASN A 217 -4.34 15.79 12.01
C ASN A 217 -4.46 14.25 12.04
N LYS A 218 -4.15 13.64 13.18
CA LYS A 218 -3.87 12.20 13.31
C LYS A 218 -4.97 11.47 14.04
N LYS A 219 -5.40 10.33 13.47
CA LYS A 219 -6.34 9.42 14.10
C LYS A 219 -5.85 7.98 14.03
N LEU A 220 -5.99 7.22 15.12
CA LEU A 220 -5.79 5.76 15.15
C LEU A 220 -7.10 5.10 15.55
N VAL A 221 -7.60 4.22 14.68
CA VAL A 221 -8.78 3.40 14.90
C VAL A 221 -8.34 1.96 15.10
N ILE A 222 -8.53 1.42 16.29
CA ILE A 222 -8.28 0.00 16.59
C ILE A 222 -9.59 -0.74 16.48
N VAL A 223 -9.68 -1.65 15.52
CA VAL A 223 -10.89 -2.44 15.26
C VAL A 223 -10.90 -3.64 16.20
N LYS A 224 -11.84 -3.68 17.14
CA LYS A 224 -12.01 -4.82 18.06
C LYS A 224 -12.25 -6.10 17.26
N ASN A 225 -11.49 -7.15 17.57
CA ASN A 225 -11.49 -8.44 16.88
C ASN A 225 -11.13 -8.38 15.38
N GLY A 226 -10.68 -7.23 14.86
CA GLY A 226 -10.26 -7.08 13.48
C GLY A 226 -8.97 -7.87 13.17
N ASP A 227 -8.95 -8.51 12.01
CA ASP A 227 -7.78 -9.20 11.47
C ASP A 227 -6.87 -8.24 10.67
N HIS A 228 -5.80 -8.77 10.06
CA HIS A 228 -4.90 -8.02 9.20
C HIS A 228 -5.59 -7.47 7.94
N SER A 229 -6.53 -8.21 7.40
CA SER A 229 -7.17 -7.90 6.12
C SER A 229 -8.21 -6.78 6.24
N LEU A 230 -8.98 -6.75 7.33
CA LEU A 230 -10.12 -5.84 7.51
C LEU A 230 -11.05 -5.81 6.29
N SER A 231 -11.42 -7.00 5.77
CA SER A 231 -12.15 -7.16 4.50
C SER A 231 -13.58 -7.70 4.63
N THR A 232 -14.12 -7.81 5.84
CA THR A 232 -15.55 -8.11 6.04
C THR A 232 -16.40 -6.90 5.65
N PHE A 233 -17.67 -7.10 5.40
CA PHE A 233 -18.61 -6.03 5.01
C PHE A 233 -18.63 -4.89 6.04
N SER A 234 -18.71 -5.20 7.33
CA SER A 234 -18.73 -4.22 8.42
C SER A 234 -17.44 -3.41 8.49
N TRP A 235 -16.29 -4.07 8.34
CA TRP A 235 -15.00 -3.38 8.36
C TRP A 235 -14.77 -2.52 7.12
N LEU A 236 -15.23 -2.97 5.94
CA LEU A 236 -15.20 -2.15 4.73
C LEU A 236 -16.08 -0.90 4.88
N ASN A 237 -17.22 -1.00 5.56
CA ASN A 237 -18.06 0.17 5.86
C ASN A 237 -17.36 1.13 6.82
N LEU A 238 -16.69 0.62 7.87
CA LEU A 238 -15.86 1.43 8.75
C LEU A 238 -14.75 2.16 7.97
N LEU A 239 -14.01 1.45 7.11
CA LEU A 239 -12.95 2.05 6.30
C LEU A 239 -13.48 3.16 5.39
N LYS A 240 -14.66 2.99 4.79
CA LYS A 240 -15.32 4.03 3.97
C LYS A 240 -15.76 5.22 4.81
N LYS A 241 -16.26 5.00 6.04
CA LYS A 241 -16.59 6.08 6.99
C LYS A 241 -15.35 6.89 7.35
N GLU A 242 -14.24 6.23 7.68
CA GLU A 242 -12.98 6.92 7.97
C GLU A 242 -12.41 7.67 6.75
N LEU A 243 -12.54 7.09 5.55
CA LEU A 243 -12.15 7.78 4.32
C LEU A 243 -12.99 9.05 4.09
N LYS A 244 -14.30 9.01 4.35
CA LYS A 244 -15.19 10.18 4.22
C LYS A 244 -14.75 11.32 5.15
N LEU A 245 -14.34 11.00 6.39
CA LEU A 245 -13.80 12.00 7.34
C LEU A 245 -12.46 12.61 6.92
N ILE A 246 -11.67 11.90 6.10
CA ILE A 246 -10.41 12.44 5.54
C ILE A 246 -10.68 13.42 4.41
N ILE A 247 -11.77 13.20 3.65
CA ILE A 247 -12.13 14.01 2.46
C ILE A 247 -12.70 15.36 2.84
N ASN A 248 -13.51 15.40 3.89
CA ASN A 248 -14.13 16.61 4.45
C ASN A 248 -13.12 17.39 5.30
#